data_45d837d2eff4c91380e60c6db46eb4af
#
_entry.id   45d837d2eff4c91380e60c6db46eb4af
#
_cell.length_a   1.000
_cell.length_b   1.000
_cell.length_c   1.000
_cell.angle_alpha   90.00
_cell.angle_beta   90.00
_cell.angle_gamma   90.00
#
_symmetry.space_group_name_H-M   'P 1'
#
loop_
_entity.id
_entity.type
_entity.pdbx_description
1 polymer ?
#
loop_
_entity_poly.entity_id
_entity_poly.type
_entity_poly.pdbx_seq_one_letter_code
_entity_poly.pdbx_strand_id
1 'polypeptide(L)' 'MFDTSGSGTIEPKELKVALRALGQEPTKDDIDKLVADFDKDHTNKIDFHEFLAIMMKKMSDTD' A
#
# COMPACT_ATOMS: atom_id res chain seq x y z
N MET A 1 7.36 14.99 3.75
CA MET A 1 6.32 15.08 2.76
C MET A 1 6.55 14.09 1.64
N PHE A 2 5.59 13.27 1.39
CA PHE A 2 5.78 12.22 0.39
C PHE A 2 5.16 12.52 -0.94
N ASP A 3 4.51 13.62 -1.04
CA ASP A 3 3.77 13.93 -2.23
C ASP A 3 4.70 14.42 -3.33
N THR A 4 5.48 13.52 -3.87
CA THR A 4 6.43 13.90 -4.90
C THR A 4 5.80 13.95 -6.27
N SER A 5 4.77 13.16 -6.48
CA SER A 5 4.12 13.12 -7.78
C SER A 5 3.06 14.20 -7.92
N GLY A 6 2.59 14.72 -6.82
CA GLY A 6 1.58 15.77 -6.85
C GLY A 6 0.21 15.31 -7.20
N SER A 7 0.01 14.04 -7.40
CA SER A 7 -1.30 13.51 -7.74
C SER A 7 -2.04 12.96 -6.51
N GLY A 8 -1.34 12.83 -5.40
CA GLY A 8 -1.96 12.36 -4.20
C GLY A 8 -2.23 10.87 -4.17
N THR A 9 -1.68 10.15 -5.12
CA THR A 9 -1.85 8.70 -5.16
C THR A 9 -0.51 8.03 -4.98
N ILE A 10 -0.55 6.77 -4.54
CA ILE A 10 0.64 5.98 -4.26
C ILE A 10 0.60 4.75 -5.15
N GLU A 11 1.75 4.43 -5.72
CA GLU A 11 1.83 3.26 -6.58
C GLU A 11 2.05 2.00 -5.75
N PRO A 12 1.65 0.84 -6.29
CA PRO A 12 1.83 -0.42 -5.55
C PRO A 12 3.28 -0.69 -5.17
N LYS A 13 4.22 -0.29 -6.01
CA LYS A 13 5.63 -0.52 -5.71
C LYS A 13 6.07 0.27 -4.49
N GLU A 14 5.47 1.43 -4.27
CA GLU A 14 5.78 2.22 -3.08
C GLU A 14 5.23 1.55 -1.84
N LEU A 15 4.08 0.90 -1.99
CA LEU A 15 3.52 0.14 -0.90
C LEU A 15 4.47 -0.98 -0.48
N LYS A 16 5.08 -1.62 -1.45
CA LYS A 16 6.04 -2.68 -1.16
C LYS A 16 7.21 -2.14 -0.35
N VAL A 17 7.73 -1.00 -0.76
CA VAL A 17 8.85 -0.38 -0.05
C VAL A 17 8.48 -0.03 1.37
N ALA A 18 7.28 0.52 1.53
CA ALA A 18 6.83 0.92 2.86
C ALA A 18 6.69 -0.29 3.78
N LEU A 19 6.15 -1.37 3.27
CA LEU A 19 5.99 -2.58 4.07
C LEU A 19 7.34 -3.16 4.45
N ARG A 20 8.30 -3.11 3.54
CA ARG A 20 9.64 -3.59 3.85
C ARG A 20 10.28 -2.76 4.95
N ALA A 21 9.99 -1.47 4.98
CA ALA A 21 10.52 -0.60 6.01
C ALA A 21 9.98 -0.99 7.38
N LEU A 22 8.81 -1.59 7.42
CA LEU A 22 8.23 -2.07 8.67
C LEU A 22 8.76 -3.43 9.08
N GLY A 23 9.62 -4.03 8.29
CA GLY A 23 10.14 -5.34 8.59
C GLY A 23 9.38 -6.46 7.90
N GLN A 24 8.47 -6.11 7.03
CA GLN A 24 7.71 -7.11 6.29
C GLN A 24 8.39 -7.41 4.97
N GLU A 25 8.06 -8.56 4.42
CA GLU A 25 8.58 -8.93 3.11
C GLU A 25 7.42 -9.39 2.23
N PRO A 26 6.61 -8.44 1.78
CA PRO A 26 5.46 -8.80 0.95
C PRO A 26 5.92 -9.29 -0.41
N THR A 27 5.24 -10.30 -0.91
CA THR A 27 5.50 -10.77 -2.24
C THR A 27 4.67 -9.97 -3.24
N LYS A 28 4.95 -10.20 -4.51
CA LYS A 28 4.18 -9.54 -5.55
C LYS A 28 2.70 -9.89 -5.44
N ASP A 29 2.41 -11.14 -5.12
CA ASP A 29 1.03 -11.56 -4.94
C ASP A 29 0.39 -10.86 -3.76
N ASP A 30 1.14 -10.69 -2.69
CA ASP A 30 0.61 -9.99 -1.53
C ASP A 30 0.25 -8.56 -1.88
N ILE A 31 1.11 -7.90 -2.62
CA ILE A 31 0.85 -6.52 -3.02
C ILE A 31 -0.37 -6.48 -3.93
N ASP A 32 -0.45 -7.39 -4.87
CA ASP A 32 -1.59 -7.41 -5.77
C ASP A 32 -2.90 -7.61 -5.01
N LYS A 33 -2.90 -8.49 -4.04
CA LYS A 33 -4.09 -8.73 -3.25
C LYS A 33 -4.46 -7.50 -2.44
N LEU A 34 -3.48 -6.86 -1.84
CA LEU A 34 -3.75 -5.65 -1.07
C LEU A 34 -4.33 -4.56 -1.95
N VAL A 35 -3.72 -4.37 -3.10
CA VAL A 35 -4.21 -3.35 -4.02
C VAL A 35 -5.62 -3.69 -4.49
N ALA A 36 -5.85 -4.93 -4.86
CA ALA A 36 -7.16 -5.33 -5.34
C ALA A 36 -8.22 -5.20 -4.26
N ASP A 37 -7.82 -5.41 -3.01
CA ASP A 37 -8.75 -5.32 -1.90
C ASP A 37 -9.18 -3.88 -1.65
N PHE A 38 -8.30 -2.94 -1.90
CA PHE A 38 -8.58 -1.53 -1.64
C PHE A 38 -8.90 -0.73 -2.90
N ASP A 39 -8.43 -1.22 -4.04
CA ASP A 39 -8.60 -0.50 -5.31
C ASP A 39 -9.85 -1.01 -6.02
N LYS A 40 -10.97 -0.41 -5.74
CA LYS A 40 -12.23 -0.85 -6.32
C LYS A 40 -12.33 -0.53 -7.80
N ASP A 41 -11.63 0.50 -8.21
CA ASP A 41 -11.68 0.93 -9.60
C ASP A 41 -10.65 0.24 -10.47
N HIS A 42 -9.79 -0.56 -9.87
CA HIS A 42 -8.75 -1.28 -10.59
C HIS A 42 -7.87 -0.33 -11.40
N THR A 43 -7.57 0.81 -10.81
CA THR A 43 -6.70 1.79 -11.45
C THR A 43 -5.23 1.55 -11.12
N ASN A 44 -4.96 0.60 -10.24
CA ASN A 44 -3.60 0.31 -9.78
C ASN A 44 -2.99 1.50 -9.06
N LYS A 45 -3.84 2.31 -8.44
CA LYS A 45 -3.39 3.46 -7.67
C LYS A 45 -4.07 3.45 -6.33
N ILE A 46 -3.35 3.89 -5.33
CA ILE A 46 -3.85 3.87 -3.96
C ILE A 46 -3.77 5.28 -3.39
N ASP A 47 -4.87 5.71 -2.78
CA ASP A 47 -4.89 7.01 -2.13
C ASP A 47 -4.09 6.95 -0.84
N PHE A 48 -3.73 8.12 -0.35
CA PHE A 48 -3.01 8.20 0.90
C PHE A 48 -3.83 7.57 2.04
N HIS A 49 -5.13 7.80 2.04
CA HIS A 49 -6.00 7.20 3.05
C HIS A 49 -5.99 5.69 2.96
N GLU A 50 -6.05 5.17 1.75
CA GLU A 50 -6.01 3.73 1.56
C GLU A 50 -4.65 3.18 1.97
N PHE A 51 -3.60 3.92 1.68
CA PHE A 51 -2.26 3.53 2.08
C PHE A 51 -2.18 3.39 3.60
N LEU A 52 -2.70 4.38 4.31
CA LEU A 52 -2.69 4.34 5.77
C LEU A 52 -3.51 3.16 6.29
N ALA A 53 -4.65 2.91 5.67
CA ALA A 53 -5.48 1.78 6.09
C ALA A 53 -4.74 0.47 5.92
N ILE A 54 -4.03 0.33 4.81
CA ILE A 54 -3.26 -0.88 4.57
C ILE A 54 -2.17 -1.04 5.63
N MET A 55 -1.46 0.04 5.90
CA MET A 55 -0.39 -0.01 6.88
C MET A 55 -0.91 -0.36 8.26
N MET A 56 -2.02 0.24 8.63
CA MET A 56 -2.61 -0.05 9.94
C MET A 56 -3.09 -1.49 10.02
N LYS A 57 -3.65 -1.98 8.94
CA LYS A 57 -4.10 -3.37 8.91
C LYS A 57 -2.92 -4.32 9.08
N LYS A 58 -1.83 -4.03 8.42
CA LYS A 58 -0.65 -4.88 8.52
C LYS A 58 -0.05 -4.84 9.92
N MET A 59 -0.03 -3.66 10.52
CA MET A 59 0.49 -3.54 11.86
C MET A 59 -0.42 -4.24 12.87
N SER A 60 -1.70 -4.13 12.67
CA SER A 60 -2.67 -4.75 13.57
C SER A 60 -2.70 -6.26 13.38
N ASP A 61 -2.32 -6.73 12.22
CA ASP A 61 -2.35 -8.14 11.91
C ASP A 61 -1.16 -8.89 12.48
N THR A 62 -0.32 -8.20 13.18
CA THR A 62 0.84 -8.81 13.85
C THR A 62 0.36 -9.51 15.10
N ASP A 63 0.19 -10.74 15.03
CA ASP A 63 -0.32 -11.42 16.19
C ASP A 63 0.70 -12.42 16.76
#